data_80107ad15a600f74c791d449e18cfb43
#
_entry.id   80107ad15a600f74c791d449e18cfb43
#
_cell.length_a   1.000
_cell.length_b   1.000
_cell.length_c   1.000
_cell.angle_alpha   90.00
_cell.angle_beta   90.00
_cell.angle_gamma   90.00
#
_symmetry.space_group_name_H-M   'P 1'
#
loop_
_entity.id
_entity.type
_entity.pdbx_description
1 polymer ?
#
loop_
_entity_poly.entity_id
_entity_poly.type
_entity_poly.pdbx_seq_one_letter_code
_entity_poly.pdbx_strand_id
1 'polypeptide(L)'
;MHLGTRLLLSGVALVASTRTFAAVPPPAPYGPVPTARQLQWQEMEFIGFAHFTVDTFTGKEWGYGDESETVFNPTAFDAGQIARVARQAGMKELILTCKHHDGFCLWPSSFTDHSVKNSPWREGHGDVVKEISRACRKEGLKFGIYLSPWDRHSAVYGTPAYITYYRRQLTELLTGYGPISEVWFDGANGGDGFYGGARETRAIDNKTYYDWPNTIALVRRWQPMACIFSDAGPDIRWVGNERGVAGDPCWQTLNRRDFSPGNADSARLNRGDRPGTDWLPAECDVSIRPGWFYHPNEDGAVKTPAQLLDLYFQSVGRGATLLLNIPPDQRGQIHPPDAAALLEFARRREAIFSRDLARRARATASNVRGRARRYRAENVIDGRRDTYWATDDGVTNADLILKFPRPVTFNVARLREFPPLGQRVEGFVLQQWQDGQWKDFAGGASIGHCRLARGADVTTDKVRLRVTQAPVCPAISEIGLFYEKKD
;
A
#
# COMPACT_ATOMS: atom_id res chain seq x y z
N MET A 1 -25.90 79.80 -50.80
CA MET A 1 -25.62 79.97 -49.34
C MET A 1 -26.30 78.88 -48.52
N HIS A 2 -25.57 77.83 -48.19
CA HIS A 2 -26.03 76.87 -47.12
C HIS A 2 -24.76 76.42 -46.38
N LEU A 3 -24.63 76.86 -45.12
CA LEU A 3 -23.64 76.41 -44.15
C LEU A 3 -24.04 75.03 -43.64
N GLY A 4 -23.19 74.06 -43.83
CA GLY A 4 -23.31 72.76 -43.19
C GLY A 4 -22.43 72.66 -41.94
N THR A 5 -23.06 72.56 -40.79
CA THR A 5 -22.40 72.37 -39.48
C THR A 5 -21.99 70.89 -39.32
N ARG A 6 -20.71 70.61 -39.20
CA ARG A 6 -20.19 69.28 -38.84
C ARG A 6 -20.12 69.15 -37.31
N LEU A 7 -20.88 68.23 -36.72
CA LEU A 7 -20.72 67.75 -35.35
C LEU A 7 -19.54 66.76 -35.27
N LEU A 8 -18.54 67.10 -34.48
CA LEU A 8 -17.48 66.15 -34.05
C LEU A 8 -17.96 65.38 -32.82
N LEU A 9 -18.24 64.12 -32.97
CA LEU A 9 -18.45 63.16 -31.87
C LEU A 9 -17.11 62.66 -31.35
N SER A 10 -16.68 63.13 -30.18
CA SER A 10 -15.52 62.61 -29.45
C SER A 10 -15.90 61.31 -28.74
N GLY A 11 -15.50 60.16 -29.30
CA GLY A 11 -15.66 58.86 -28.64
C GLY A 11 -14.59 58.67 -27.56
N VAL A 12 -15.03 58.62 -26.29
CA VAL A 12 -14.18 58.23 -25.16
C VAL A 12 -14.11 56.71 -25.15
N ALA A 13 -12.96 56.16 -25.56
CA ALA A 13 -12.68 54.73 -25.43
C ALA A 13 -12.36 54.38 -23.98
N LEU A 14 -13.30 53.69 -23.31
CA LEU A 14 -13.08 53.08 -21.98
C LEU A 14 -12.11 51.89 -22.14
N VAL A 15 -10.86 52.03 -21.80
CA VAL A 15 -9.91 50.91 -21.71
C VAL A 15 -10.16 50.16 -20.41
N ALA A 16 -10.95 49.10 -20.47
CA ALA A 16 -11.10 48.16 -19.37
C ALA A 16 -9.80 47.38 -19.20
N SER A 17 -8.95 47.80 -18.26
CA SER A 17 -7.78 47.01 -17.86
C SER A 17 -8.24 45.77 -17.12
N THR A 18 -8.31 44.63 -17.79
CA THR A 18 -8.45 43.31 -17.19
C THR A 18 -7.19 43.00 -16.40
N ARG A 19 -7.22 43.20 -15.08
CA ARG A 19 -6.17 42.69 -14.19
C ARG A 19 -6.27 41.17 -14.23
N THR A 20 -5.43 40.52 -15.01
CA THR A 20 -5.16 39.09 -14.86
C THR A 20 -4.45 38.89 -13.53
N PHE A 21 -5.19 38.51 -12.50
CA PHE A 21 -4.58 38.04 -11.26
C PHE A 21 -3.77 36.78 -11.59
N ALA A 22 -2.46 36.84 -11.40
CA ALA A 22 -1.61 35.66 -11.53
C ALA A 22 -2.15 34.55 -10.59
N ALA A 23 -2.30 33.34 -11.11
CA ALA A 23 -2.79 32.22 -10.32
C ALA A 23 -1.85 31.97 -9.15
N VAL A 24 -2.39 31.86 -7.93
CA VAL A 24 -1.59 31.54 -6.74
C VAL A 24 -0.92 30.19 -6.93
N PRO A 25 0.42 30.10 -6.90
CA PRO A 25 1.14 28.85 -7.13
C PRO A 25 0.90 27.85 -6.00
N PRO A 26 1.01 26.52 -6.27
CA PRO A 26 0.96 25.51 -5.22
C PRO A 26 2.11 25.69 -4.22
N PRO A 27 1.98 25.16 -3.00
CA PRO A 27 3.14 25.02 -2.12
C PRO A 27 4.27 24.26 -2.81
N ALA A 28 5.51 24.67 -2.57
CA ALA A 28 6.66 23.90 -3.05
C ALA A 28 6.68 22.50 -2.40
N PRO A 29 7.10 21.43 -3.09
CA PRO A 29 7.34 20.14 -2.48
C PRO A 29 8.32 20.25 -1.31
N TYR A 30 8.11 19.43 -0.27
CA TYR A 30 8.96 19.40 0.92
C TYR A 30 9.55 18.00 1.13
N GLY A 31 10.88 17.91 1.14
CA GLY A 31 11.58 16.62 1.23
C GLY A 31 11.32 15.71 0.02
N PRO A 32 11.53 14.41 0.17
CA PRO A 32 11.20 13.44 -0.86
C PRO A 32 9.68 13.40 -1.11
N VAL A 33 9.30 13.17 -2.36
CA VAL A 33 7.91 13.02 -2.80
C VAL A 33 7.72 11.69 -3.52
N PRO A 34 6.51 11.11 -3.54
CA PRO A 34 6.24 9.87 -4.25
C PRO A 34 6.40 10.04 -5.77
N THR A 35 6.96 9.02 -6.41
CA THR A 35 6.82 8.82 -7.85
C THR A 35 5.37 8.47 -8.20
N ALA A 36 5.01 8.57 -9.48
CA ALA A 36 3.66 8.21 -9.95
C ALA A 36 3.28 6.76 -9.60
N ARG A 37 4.23 5.80 -9.70
CA ARG A 37 3.98 4.40 -9.34
C ARG A 37 3.74 4.22 -7.84
N GLN A 38 4.53 4.88 -7.00
CA GLN A 38 4.36 4.83 -5.54
C GLN A 38 3.04 5.44 -5.10
N LEU A 39 2.63 6.56 -5.72
CA LEU A 39 1.34 7.17 -5.42
C LEU A 39 0.18 6.25 -5.78
N GLN A 40 0.19 5.64 -6.98
CA GLN A 40 -0.83 4.66 -7.40
C GLN A 40 -0.86 3.43 -6.49
N TRP A 41 0.29 2.98 -6.00
CA TRP A 41 0.39 1.87 -5.08
C TRP A 41 -0.18 2.23 -3.70
N GLN A 42 0.20 3.37 -3.12
CA GLN A 42 -0.33 3.83 -1.84
C GLN A 42 -1.85 4.00 -1.85
N GLU A 43 -2.44 4.42 -2.98
CA GLU A 43 -3.89 4.55 -3.13
C GLU A 43 -4.64 3.22 -3.05
N MET A 44 -3.98 2.10 -3.22
CA MET A 44 -4.59 0.78 -3.05
C MET A 44 -4.90 0.46 -1.58
N GLU A 45 -4.06 0.86 -0.64
CA GLU A 45 -4.20 0.73 0.81
C GLU A 45 -4.30 -0.71 1.33
N PHE A 46 -5.02 -1.60 0.64
CA PHE A 46 -5.26 -2.99 1.03
C PHE A 46 -5.09 -3.91 -0.18
N ILE A 47 -4.12 -4.80 -0.08
CA ILE A 47 -3.72 -5.76 -1.11
C ILE A 47 -3.60 -7.17 -0.52
N GLY A 48 -3.63 -8.17 -1.38
CA GLY A 48 -3.59 -9.57 -0.99
C GLY A 48 -2.27 -10.24 -1.36
N PHE A 49 -1.90 -11.23 -0.58
CA PHE A 49 -0.80 -12.15 -0.85
C PHE A 49 -1.35 -13.58 -0.93
N ALA A 50 -0.81 -14.42 -1.79
CA ALA A 50 -1.18 -15.82 -1.90
C ALA A 50 0.09 -16.69 -1.87
N HIS A 51 0.38 -17.28 -0.72
CA HIS A 51 1.45 -18.29 -0.58
C HIS A 51 0.90 -19.64 -0.99
N PHE A 52 1.44 -20.19 -2.05
CA PHE A 52 1.01 -21.46 -2.62
C PHE A 52 2.16 -22.10 -3.38
N THR A 53 2.76 -23.19 -2.87
CA THR A 53 3.81 -23.99 -3.50
C THR A 53 3.70 -25.45 -3.02
N VAL A 54 4.74 -26.23 -3.18
CA VAL A 54 4.86 -27.59 -2.59
C VAL A 54 4.72 -27.55 -1.06
N ASP A 55 5.02 -26.43 -0.41
CA ASP A 55 4.91 -26.28 1.05
C ASP A 55 3.46 -26.41 1.54
N THR A 56 2.47 -25.97 0.74
CA THR A 56 1.04 -26.24 1.00
C THR A 56 0.71 -27.72 1.17
N PHE A 57 1.46 -28.61 0.50
CA PHE A 57 1.21 -30.04 0.47
C PHE A 57 2.10 -30.82 1.44
N THR A 58 3.22 -30.25 1.86
CA THR A 58 4.18 -30.88 2.77
C THR A 58 4.01 -30.44 4.23
N GLY A 59 3.20 -29.40 4.48
CA GLY A 59 3.02 -28.83 5.81
C GLY A 59 4.23 -28.09 6.33
N LYS A 60 5.05 -27.52 5.41
CA LYS A 60 6.23 -26.72 5.74
C LYS A 60 5.97 -25.24 5.50
N GLU A 61 6.69 -24.38 6.21
CA GLU A 61 6.73 -22.94 5.97
C GLU A 61 7.89 -22.58 5.03
N TRP A 62 8.97 -23.32 5.13
CA TRP A 62 10.15 -23.19 4.26
C TRP A 62 10.56 -24.58 3.83
N GLY A 63 10.21 -24.98 2.64
CA GLY A 63 10.65 -26.24 2.05
C GLY A 63 12.17 -26.29 2.01
N TYR A 64 12.73 -27.50 2.08
CA TYR A 64 14.18 -27.70 2.09
C TYR A 64 14.80 -27.59 0.68
N GLY A 65 13.97 -27.64 -0.37
CA GLY A 65 14.36 -27.68 -1.78
C GLY A 65 14.53 -29.11 -2.31
N ASP A 66 14.22 -30.12 -1.53
CA ASP A 66 14.22 -31.55 -1.92
C ASP A 66 12.80 -32.13 -2.05
N GLU A 67 11.79 -31.26 -1.95
CA GLU A 67 10.40 -31.65 -2.15
C GLU A 67 10.19 -32.16 -3.60
N SER A 68 9.58 -33.34 -3.72
CA SER A 68 9.25 -33.86 -5.05
C SER A 68 8.18 -33.02 -5.72
N GLU A 69 8.32 -32.75 -7.01
CA GLU A 69 7.30 -32.07 -7.84
C GLU A 69 5.96 -32.83 -7.82
N THR A 70 6.01 -34.15 -7.56
CA THR A 70 4.82 -35.01 -7.53
C THR A 70 3.86 -34.70 -6.39
N VAL A 71 4.30 -33.99 -5.34
CA VAL A 71 3.41 -33.58 -4.24
C VAL A 71 2.51 -32.42 -4.62
N PHE A 72 2.89 -31.63 -5.64
CA PHE A 72 2.07 -30.51 -6.10
C PHE A 72 0.93 -31.00 -6.98
N ASN A 73 -0.24 -31.24 -6.36
CA ASN A 73 -1.42 -31.73 -7.07
C ASN A 73 -2.73 -31.17 -6.51
N PRO A 74 -3.02 -29.86 -6.66
CA PRO A 74 -4.27 -29.28 -6.21
C PRO A 74 -5.48 -29.93 -6.91
N THR A 75 -6.39 -30.50 -6.13
CA THR A 75 -7.49 -31.35 -6.64
C THR A 75 -8.64 -30.58 -7.29
N ALA A 76 -8.78 -29.30 -6.99
CA ALA A 76 -9.88 -28.45 -7.46
C ALA A 76 -9.43 -26.98 -7.63
N PHE A 77 -8.26 -26.76 -8.23
CA PHE A 77 -7.70 -25.42 -8.39
C PHE A 77 -8.65 -24.48 -9.13
N ASP A 78 -9.01 -23.38 -8.48
CA ASP A 78 -9.88 -22.33 -9.02
C ASP A 78 -9.29 -20.93 -8.80
N ALA A 79 -8.49 -20.47 -9.75
CA ALA A 79 -7.93 -19.13 -9.74
C ALA A 79 -9.02 -18.03 -9.70
N GLY A 80 -10.20 -18.32 -10.28
CA GLY A 80 -11.34 -17.41 -10.25
C GLY A 80 -11.91 -17.24 -8.84
N GLN A 81 -12.01 -18.33 -8.05
CA GLN A 81 -12.47 -18.27 -6.67
C GLN A 81 -11.49 -17.44 -5.83
N ILE A 82 -10.18 -17.69 -5.95
CA ILE A 82 -9.13 -16.94 -5.24
C ILE A 82 -9.26 -15.44 -5.52
N ALA A 83 -9.30 -15.05 -6.80
CA ALA A 83 -9.42 -13.66 -7.20
C ALA A 83 -10.74 -13.01 -6.77
N ARG A 84 -11.88 -13.74 -6.86
CA ARG A 84 -13.18 -13.25 -6.39
C ARG A 84 -13.18 -12.98 -4.89
N VAL A 85 -12.66 -13.90 -4.07
CA VAL A 85 -12.58 -13.71 -2.62
C VAL A 85 -11.73 -12.49 -2.28
N ALA A 86 -10.54 -12.35 -2.88
CA ALA A 86 -9.70 -11.18 -2.71
C ALA A 86 -10.43 -9.87 -3.09
N ARG A 87 -11.10 -9.87 -4.24
CA ARG A 87 -11.90 -8.71 -4.72
C ARG A 87 -13.05 -8.36 -3.79
N GLN A 88 -13.78 -9.36 -3.31
CA GLN A 88 -14.91 -9.19 -2.40
C GLN A 88 -14.45 -8.75 -1.00
N ALA A 89 -13.28 -9.19 -0.54
CA ALA A 89 -12.63 -8.67 0.66
C ALA A 89 -12.25 -7.17 0.51
N GLY A 90 -12.24 -6.64 -0.72
CA GLY A 90 -11.92 -5.25 -1.06
C GLY A 90 -10.44 -5.00 -1.31
N MET A 91 -9.65 -6.05 -1.53
CA MET A 91 -8.28 -5.95 -2.01
C MET A 91 -8.25 -5.31 -3.41
N LYS A 92 -7.16 -4.64 -3.74
CA LYS A 92 -6.96 -3.97 -5.03
C LYS A 92 -5.94 -4.68 -5.92
N GLU A 93 -5.15 -5.52 -5.32
CA GLU A 93 -4.09 -6.30 -5.92
C GLU A 93 -4.03 -7.68 -5.27
N LEU A 94 -3.51 -8.67 -6.00
CA LEU A 94 -3.11 -9.96 -5.46
C LEU A 94 -1.70 -10.28 -5.93
N ILE A 95 -0.78 -10.49 -4.99
CA ILE A 95 0.59 -10.93 -5.23
C ILE A 95 0.64 -12.45 -5.05
N LEU A 96 1.26 -13.16 -6.00
CA LEU A 96 1.43 -14.61 -5.94
C LEU A 96 2.89 -14.95 -5.68
N THR A 97 3.15 -15.89 -4.76
CA THR A 97 4.47 -16.52 -4.61
C THR A 97 4.77 -17.41 -5.80
N CYS A 98 5.27 -16.83 -6.91
CA CYS A 98 5.56 -17.59 -8.13
C CYS A 98 6.65 -18.67 -7.89
N LYS A 99 7.62 -18.36 -7.02
CA LYS A 99 8.63 -19.29 -6.50
C LYS A 99 8.99 -18.87 -5.08
N HIS A 100 8.83 -19.74 -4.10
CA HIS A 100 9.27 -19.54 -2.71
C HIS A 100 10.68 -20.08 -2.49
N HIS A 101 11.16 -20.16 -1.25
CA HIS A 101 12.53 -20.62 -0.91
C HIS A 101 12.79 -22.08 -1.27
N ASP A 102 11.72 -22.90 -1.37
CA ASP A 102 11.78 -24.29 -1.85
C ASP A 102 12.31 -24.41 -3.30
N GLY A 103 12.27 -23.32 -4.07
CA GLY A 103 12.71 -23.26 -5.46
C GLY A 103 11.68 -23.76 -6.47
N PHE A 104 10.48 -24.23 -6.03
CA PHE A 104 9.45 -24.74 -6.92
C PHE A 104 8.76 -23.61 -7.70
N CYS A 105 8.77 -23.71 -9.03
CA CYS A 105 8.18 -22.72 -9.90
C CYS A 105 6.71 -23.05 -10.21
N LEU A 106 5.79 -22.14 -9.91
CA LEU A 106 4.36 -22.24 -10.22
C LEU A 106 4.03 -22.02 -11.72
N TRP A 107 5.03 -21.86 -12.55
CA TRP A 107 4.93 -21.77 -14.00
C TRP A 107 5.92 -22.77 -14.66
N PRO A 108 5.68 -23.18 -15.91
CA PRO A 108 6.56 -24.13 -16.61
C PRO A 108 7.88 -23.45 -17.05
N SER A 109 8.72 -23.06 -16.07
CA SER A 109 9.98 -22.38 -16.31
C SER A 109 10.89 -23.18 -17.25
N SER A 110 11.55 -22.50 -18.17
CA SER A 110 12.51 -23.09 -19.10
C SER A 110 13.88 -23.33 -18.44
N PHE A 111 14.07 -22.87 -17.19
CA PHE A 111 15.38 -22.85 -16.54
C PHE A 111 15.52 -23.83 -15.38
N THR A 112 14.44 -24.49 -14.99
CA THR A 112 14.46 -25.54 -13.97
C THR A 112 13.44 -26.62 -14.30
N ASP A 113 13.73 -27.83 -13.84
CA ASP A 113 12.77 -28.94 -13.86
C ASP A 113 11.91 -28.97 -12.59
N HIS A 114 12.33 -28.26 -11.54
CA HIS A 114 11.57 -28.13 -10.29
C HIS A 114 10.43 -27.13 -10.46
N SER A 115 9.33 -27.60 -11.07
CA SER A 115 8.20 -26.75 -11.42
C SER A 115 6.95 -27.56 -11.74
N VAL A 116 5.83 -26.87 -11.90
CA VAL A 116 4.51 -27.45 -12.27
C VAL A 116 4.57 -28.34 -13.50
N LYS A 117 5.53 -28.16 -14.41
CA LYS A 117 5.66 -28.99 -15.63
C LYS A 117 6.00 -30.46 -15.34
N ASN A 118 6.61 -30.73 -14.19
CA ASN A 118 6.94 -32.08 -13.73
C ASN A 118 6.01 -32.59 -12.61
N SER A 119 4.97 -31.82 -12.26
CA SER A 119 3.94 -32.24 -11.33
C SER A 119 2.85 -33.08 -12.02
N PRO A 120 2.12 -33.93 -11.28
CA PRO A 120 0.96 -34.63 -11.83
C PRO A 120 -0.21 -33.70 -12.12
N TRP A 121 -0.19 -32.49 -11.58
CA TRP A 121 -1.24 -31.53 -11.77
C TRP A 121 -1.42 -31.19 -13.26
N ARG A 122 -2.61 -31.47 -13.79
CA ARG A 122 -2.95 -31.28 -15.21
C ARG A 122 -1.94 -31.95 -16.17
N GLU A 123 -1.39 -33.09 -15.75
CA GLU A 123 -0.42 -33.86 -16.55
C GLU A 123 0.82 -33.01 -16.94
N GLY A 124 1.25 -32.09 -16.05
CA GLY A 124 2.37 -31.19 -16.29
C GLY A 124 2.08 -30.00 -17.23
N HIS A 125 0.85 -29.83 -17.69
CA HIS A 125 0.45 -28.74 -18.59
C HIS A 125 -0.15 -27.50 -17.84
N GLY A 126 -0.12 -27.51 -16.51
CA GLY A 126 -0.63 -26.43 -15.68
C GLY A 126 0.31 -25.22 -15.65
N ASP A 127 -0.26 -24.03 -15.43
CA ASP A 127 0.44 -22.76 -15.22
C ASP A 127 -0.37 -21.89 -14.24
N VAL A 128 -0.04 -21.99 -12.95
CA VAL A 128 -0.74 -21.27 -11.87
C VAL A 128 -0.61 -19.76 -12.04
N VAL A 129 0.57 -19.29 -12.41
CA VAL A 129 0.83 -17.84 -12.60
C VAL A 129 -0.07 -17.27 -13.70
N LYS A 130 -0.20 -17.98 -14.80
CA LYS A 130 -1.06 -17.61 -15.92
C LYS A 130 -2.53 -17.56 -15.53
N GLU A 131 -2.98 -18.55 -14.76
CA GLU A 131 -4.39 -18.63 -14.36
C GLU A 131 -4.75 -17.56 -13.36
N ILE A 132 -3.93 -17.34 -12.32
CA ILE A 132 -4.14 -16.28 -11.32
C ILE A 132 -4.05 -14.90 -11.97
N SER A 133 -3.03 -14.64 -12.81
CA SER A 133 -2.92 -13.34 -13.50
C SER A 133 -4.12 -13.01 -14.39
N ARG A 134 -4.70 -14.02 -15.06
CA ARG A 134 -5.93 -13.88 -15.87
C ARG A 134 -7.16 -13.65 -15.00
N ALA A 135 -7.27 -14.39 -13.90
CA ALA A 135 -8.37 -14.24 -12.93
C ALA A 135 -8.35 -12.84 -12.28
N CYS A 136 -7.17 -12.34 -11.87
CA CYS A 136 -7.03 -10.97 -11.34
C CYS A 136 -7.54 -9.94 -12.36
N ARG A 137 -7.11 -10.02 -13.62
CA ARG A 137 -7.59 -9.10 -14.66
C ARG A 137 -9.10 -9.16 -14.87
N LYS A 138 -9.69 -10.38 -14.85
CA LYS A 138 -11.13 -10.58 -14.99
C LYS A 138 -11.91 -9.95 -13.84
N GLU A 139 -11.40 -10.06 -12.62
CA GLU A 139 -12.02 -9.50 -11.41
C GLU A 139 -11.67 -8.01 -11.19
N GLY A 140 -10.85 -7.39 -12.06
CA GLY A 140 -10.42 -5.99 -11.91
C GLY A 140 -9.40 -5.76 -10.80
N LEU A 141 -8.68 -6.81 -10.39
CA LEU A 141 -7.52 -6.71 -9.51
C LEU A 141 -6.25 -6.45 -10.32
N LYS A 142 -5.31 -5.72 -9.73
CA LYS A 142 -3.92 -5.72 -10.18
C LYS A 142 -3.27 -7.05 -9.82
N PHE A 143 -2.19 -7.39 -10.51
CA PHE A 143 -1.44 -8.62 -10.27
C PHE A 143 0.01 -8.31 -9.96
N GLY A 144 0.49 -8.82 -8.82
CA GLY A 144 1.88 -8.77 -8.39
C GLY A 144 2.53 -10.15 -8.39
N ILE A 145 3.84 -10.17 -8.42
CA ILE A 145 4.65 -11.39 -8.35
C ILE A 145 5.64 -11.33 -7.20
N TYR A 146 5.81 -12.46 -6.53
CA TYR A 146 6.91 -12.71 -5.61
C TYR A 146 7.84 -13.74 -6.25
N LEU A 147 9.13 -13.46 -6.29
CA LEU A 147 10.17 -14.39 -6.73
C LEU A 147 11.28 -14.41 -5.69
N SER A 148 11.32 -15.48 -4.87
CA SER A 148 12.36 -15.63 -3.83
C SER A 148 13.75 -15.50 -4.41
N PRO A 149 14.59 -14.59 -3.87
CA PRO A 149 16.00 -14.53 -4.23
C PRO A 149 16.80 -15.73 -3.67
N TRP A 150 16.36 -16.30 -2.54
CA TRP A 150 16.91 -17.51 -1.99
C TRP A 150 16.25 -18.73 -2.66
N ASP A 151 17.07 -19.68 -3.12
CA ASP A 151 16.62 -20.88 -3.82
C ASP A 151 17.35 -22.08 -3.24
N ARG A 152 16.67 -22.82 -2.37
CA ARG A 152 17.22 -23.98 -1.64
C ARG A 152 17.35 -25.22 -2.52
N HIS A 153 16.68 -25.24 -3.68
CA HIS A 153 16.78 -26.32 -4.67
C HIS A 153 17.99 -26.17 -5.59
N SER A 154 18.31 -24.95 -5.99
CA SER A 154 19.27 -24.69 -7.07
C SER A 154 20.71 -25.07 -6.72
N ALA A 155 21.29 -25.98 -7.50
CA ALA A 155 22.69 -26.39 -7.34
C ALA A 155 23.68 -25.22 -7.49
N VAL A 156 23.33 -24.19 -8.23
CA VAL A 156 24.18 -23.02 -8.49
C VAL A 156 23.97 -21.86 -7.53
N TYR A 157 23.04 -21.96 -6.56
CA TYR A 157 22.87 -20.92 -5.56
C TYR A 157 24.18 -20.65 -4.81
N GLY A 158 24.48 -19.40 -4.50
CA GLY A 158 25.74 -18.98 -3.89
C GLY A 158 26.89 -18.75 -4.89
N THR A 159 26.68 -19.03 -6.18
CA THR A 159 27.67 -18.78 -7.25
C THR A 159 27.20 -17.65 -8.19
N PRO A 160 28.11 -17.05 -8.99
CA PRO A 160 27.71 -16.03 -9.98
C PRO A 160 26.72 -16.54 -11.05
N ALA A 161 26.74 -17.85 -11.35
CA ALA A 161 25.83 -18.48 -12.32
C ALA A 161 24.34 -18.35 -11.87
N TYR A 162 24.11 -18.35 -10.57
CA TYR A 162 22.76 -18.19 -10.02
C TYR A 162 22.11 -16.87 -10.42
N ILE A 163 22.86 -15.78 -10.47
CA ILE A 163 22.31 -14.46 -10.81
C ILE A 163 21.76 -14.44 -12.24
N THR A 164 22.45 -15.14 -13.16
CA THR A 164 21.96 -15.32 -14.53
C THR A 164 20.68 -16.16 -14.55
N TYR A 165 20.67 -17.27 -13.83
CA TYR A 165 19.51 -18.16 -13.67
C TYR A 165 18.30 -17.39 -13.10
N TYR A 166 18.48 -16.70 -11.97
CA TYR A 166 17.44 -15.91 -11.30
C TYR A 166 16.84 -14.85 -12.21
N ARG A 167 17.69 -14.08 -12.93
CA ARG A 167 17.22 -13.04 -13.86
C ARG A 167 16.51 -13.59 -15.07
N ARG A 168 16.84 -14.79 -15.52
CA ARG A 168 16.11 -15.47 -16.59
C ARG A 168 14.71 -15.84 -16.14
N GLN A 169 14.55 -16.42 -14.96
CA GLN A 169 13.25 -16.69 -14.37
C GLN A 169 12.42 -15.40 -14.15
N LEU A 170 13.06 -14.36 -13.62
CA LEU A 170 12.40 -13.05 -13.47
C LEU A 170 11.95 -12.50 -14.84
N THR A 171 12.73 -12.66 -15.88
CA THR A 171 12.37 -12.21 -17.24
C THR A 171 11.15 -12.97 -17.77
N GLU A 172 11.06 -14.30 -17.56
CA GLU A 172 9.86 -15.08 -17.92
C GLU A 172 8.61 -14.47 -17.28
N LEU A 173 8.67 -14.16 -15.97
CA LEU A 173 7.55 -13.59 -15.23
C LEU A 173 7.20 -12.18 -15.71
N LEU A 174 8.18 -11.32 -15.92
CA LEU A 174 7.97 -9.92 -16.33
C LEU A 174 7.42 -9.78 -17.76
N THR A 175 7.62 -10.78 -18.63
CA THR A 175 7.26 -10.71 -20.05
C THR A 175 6.09 -11.63 -20.44
N GLY A 176 5.84 -12.71 -19.67
CA GLY A 176 4.88 -13.76 -20.04
C GLY A 176 3.46 -13.56 -19.53
N TYR A 177 3.24 -12.72 -18.52
CA TYR A 177 1.99 -12.73 -17.73
C TYR A 177 1.18 -11.43 -17.76
N GLY A 178 1.58 -10.49 -18.62
CA GLY A 178 0.92 -9.19 -18.80
C GLY A 178 1.38 -8.14 -17.80
N PRO A 179 0.59 -7.10 -17.52
CA PRO A 179 0.99 -6.04 -16.62
C PRO A 179 1.20 -6.54 -15.18
N ILE A 180 2.35 -6.20 -14.61
CA ILE A 180 2.72 -6.45 -13.22
C ILE A 180 2.70 -5.11 -12.47
N SER A 181 2.03 -5.07 -11.33
CA SER A 181 1.92 -3.86 -10.50
C SER A 181 2.93 -3.82 -9.37
N GLU A 182 3.34 -4.99 -8.87
CA GLU A 182 4.34 -5.11 -7.83
C GLU A 182 5.25 -6.32 -8.07
N VAL A 183 6.55 -6.15 -7.80
CA VAL A 183 7.55 -7.22 -7.77
C VAL A 183 8.12 -7.28 -6.35
N TRP A 184 7.89 -8.41 -5.70
CA TRP A 184 8.23 -8.61 -4.30
C TRP A 184 9.51 -9.47 -4.16
N PHE A 185 10.56 -8.88 -3.60
CA PHE A 185 11.83 -9.55 -3.33
C PHE A 185 12.00 -9.75 -1.83
N ASP A 186 12.00 -11.01 -1.40
CA ASP A 186 12.18 -11.39 -0.01
C ASP A 186 13.58 -11.06 0.51
N GLY A 187 13.66 -10.69 1.79
CA GLY A 187 14.92 -10.44 2.48
C GLY A 187 15.64 -11.70 2.96
N ALA A 188 14.94 -12.85 3.02
CA ALA A 188 15.55 -14.12 3.41
C ALA A 188 16.61 -14.56 2.38
N ASN A 189 17.78 -14.95 2.86
CA ASN A 189 18.90 -15.27 1.99
C ASN A 189 19.94 -16.15 2.71
N GLY A 190 20.45 -17.15 1.99
CA GLY A 190 21.46 -18.05 2.52
C GLY A 190 20.96 -18.96 3.64
N GLY A 191 21.64 -20.00 3.92
CA GLY A 191 21.31 -20.99 4.93
C GLY A 191 21.44 -22.41 4.41
N ASP A 192 20.84 -23.34 5.13
CA ASP A 192 20.78 -24.75 4.75
C ASP A 192 19.82 -24.99 3.59
N GLY A 193 20.10 -25.99 2.78
CA GLY A 193 19.27 -26.35 1.62
C GLY A 193 19.73 -27.63 0.95
N PHE A 194 18.95 -28.11 -0.01
CA PHE A 194 19.25 -29.28 -0.83
C PHE A 194 20.36 -28.98 -1.85
N TYR A 195 20.31 -27.82 -2.49
CA TYR A 195 21.31 -27.31 -3.45
C TYR A 195 21.79 -28.36 -4.48
N GLY A 196 20.80 -29.02 -5.12
CA GLY A 196 21.07 -30.04 -6.11
C GLY A 196 21.64 -31.35 -5.53
N GLY A 197 21.41 -31.65 -4.25
CA GLY A 197 21.86 -32.84 -3.54
C GLY A 197 23.09 -32.64 -2.66
N ALA A 198 23.67 -31.44 -2.62
CA ALA A 198 24.85 -31.15 -1.78
C ALA A 198 24.51 -31.18 -0.28
N ARG A 199 23.24 -30.80 0.12
CA ARG A 199 22.76 -30.78 1.51
C ARG A 199 23.73 -30.05 2.44
N GLU A 200 23.93 -28.79 2.18
CA GLU A 200 24.88 -27.93 2.86
C GLU A 200 24.28 -26.57 3.24
N THR A 201 25.04 -25.77 3.98
CA THR A 201 24.72 -24.37 4.25
C THR A 201 25.50 -23.48 3.29
N ARG A 202 24.80 -22.56 2.59
CA ARG A 202 25.44 -21.57 1.71
C ARG A 202 25.22 -20.18 2.26
N ALA A 203 26.32 -19.51 2.60
CA ALA A 203 26.31 -18.11 2.99
C ALA A 203 26.60 -17.22 1.78
N ILE A 204 25.97 -16.06 1.71
CA ILE A 204 26.21 -15.05 0.68
C ILE A 204 26.38 -13.68 1.32
N ASP A 205 27.05 -12.75 0.64
CA ASP A 205 26.99 -11.34 0.99
C ASP A 205 25.73 -10.72 0.35
N ASN A 206 24.70 -10.53 1.15
CA ASN A 206 23.41 -10.01 0.69
C ASN A 206 23.47 -8.60 0.10
N LYS A 207 24.52 -7.82 0.39
CA LYS A 207 24.70 -6.47 -0.16
C LYS A 207 25.11 -6.50 -1.63
N THR A 208 25.90 -7.50 -2.01
CA THR A 208 26.57 -7.52 -3.33
C THR A 208 26.16 -8.70 -4.20
N TYR A 209 25.86 -9.85 -3.61
CA TYR A 209 25.65 -11.11 -4.33
C TYR A 209 24.56 -11.02 -5.42
N TYR A 210 23.39 -10.48 -5.09
CA TYR A 210 22.27 -10.47 -6.04
C TYR A 210 22.38 -9.38 -7.12
N ASP A 211 23.39 -8.50 -7.04
CA ASP A 211 23.54 -7.39 -7.99
C ASP A 211 22.22 -6.65 -8.21
N TRP A 212 21.64 -6.19 -7.10
CA TRP A 212 20.34 -5.54 -7.07
C TRP A 212 20.19 -4.38 -8.08
N PRO A 213 21.20 -3.52 -8.32
CA PRO A 213 21.05 -2.46 -9.31
C PRO A 213 20.65 -2.96 -10.69
N ASN A 214 21.30 -4.02 -11.19
CA ASN A 214 20.98 -4.60 -12.49
C ASN A 214 19.69 -5.44 -12.48
N THR A 215 19.36 -6.10 -11.36
CA THR A 215 18.08 -6.81 -11.20
C THR A 215 16.90 -5.84 -11.17
N ILE A 216 17.03 -4.72 -10.47
CA ILE A 216 16.04 -3.62 -10.47
C ILE A 216 15.90 -3.00 -11.88
N ALA A 217 17.00 -2.75 -12.58
CA ALA A 217 16.98 -2.23 -13.93
C ALA A 217 16.21 -3.15 -14.91
N LEU A 218 16.30 -4.47 -14.72
CA LEU A 218 15.54 -5.45 -15.51
C LEU A 218 14.02 -5.26 -15.30
N VAL A 219 13.56 -5.12 -14.04
CA VAL A 219 12.15 -4.84 -13.74
C VAL A 219 11.71 -3.52 -14.38
N ARG A 220 12.51 -2.46 -14.25
CA ARG A 220 12.20 -1.14 -14.84
C ARG A 220 12.07 -1.18 -16.34
N ARG A 221 12.88 -2.02 -17.00
CA ARG A 221 12.85 -2.21 -18.46
C ARG A 221 11.53 -2.79 -18.94
N TRP A 222 11.03 -3.85 -18.28
CA TRP A 222 9.88 -4.61 -18.74
C TRP A 222 8.56 -4.14 -18.12
N GLN A 223 8.60 -3.67 -16.87
CA GLN A 223 7.44 -3.23 -16.10
C GLN A 223 7.74 -1.88 -15.42
N PRO A 224 7.84 -0.77 -16.17
CA PRO A 224 8.30 0.53 -15.65
C PRO A 224 7.41 1.12 -14.56
N MET A 225 6.14 0.73 -14.52
CA MET A 225 5.15 1.18 -13.52
C MET A 225 5.01 0.23 -12.34
N ALA A 226 5.67 -0.94 -12.34
CA ALA A 226 5.67 -1.82 -11.19
C ALA A 226 6.42 -1.18 -10.02
N CYS A 227 5.83 -1.22 -8.82
CA CYS A 227 6.56 -0.98 -7.60
C CYS A 227 7.44 -2.20 -7.27
N ILE A 228 8.59 -1.95 -6.67
CA ILE A 228 9.50 -3.00 -6.22
C ILE A 228 9.58 -2.94 -4.71
N PHE A 229 9.20 -4.02 -4.07
CA PHE A 229 9.35 -4.24 -2.64
C PHE A 229 10.67 -4.95 -2.35
N SER A 230 11.33 -4.53 -1.31
CA SER A 230 12.31 -5.28 -0.50
C SER A 230 12.38 -4.64 0.88
N ASP A 231 13.17 -5.18 1.80
CA ASP A 231 13.35 -4.58 3.13
C ASP A 231 13.64 -3.07 3.06
N ALA A 232 14.39 -2.65 2.04
CA ALA A 232 14.83 -1.27 1.86
C ALA A 232 14.51 -0.70 0.47
N GLY A 233 13.42 -1.12 -0.14
CA GLY A 233 12.97 -0.56 -1.42
C GLY A 233 13.56 -1.25 -2.65
N PRO A 234 13.52 -0.58 -3.80
CA PRO A 234 13.63 0.87 -4.04
C PRO A 234 12.33 1.69 -3.99
N ASP A 235 11.14 1.06 -4.02
CA ASP A 235 9.89 1.82 -4.04
C ASP A 235 9.08 1.67 -2.75
N ILE A 236 9.12 0.49 -2.13
CA ILE A 236 8.35 0.09 -0.96
C ILE A 236 9.31 -0.55 0.03
N ARG A 237 9.15 -0.25 1.32
CA ARG A 237 9.91 -0.91 2.37
C ARG A 237 9.06 -1.87 3.17
N TRP A 238 9.68 -2.93 3.67
CA TRP A 238 9.09 -3.75 4.71
C TRP A 238 8.85 -2.93 5.99
N VAL A 239 7.74 -3.20 6.67
CA VAL A 239 7.40 -2.50 7.92
C VAL A 239 8.23 -2.97 9.12
N GLY A 240 9.14 -3.95 8.93
CA GLY A 240 10.01 -4.48 9.98
C GLY A 240 9.36 -5.49 10.92
N ASN A 241 8.19 -6.00 10.60
CA ASN A 241 7.53 -7.09 11.32
C ASN A 241 6.44 -7.73 10.47
N GLU A 242 6.17 -9.02 10.74
CA GLU A 242 5.12 -9.82 10.09
C GLU A 242 3.80 -9.86 10.88
N ARG A 243 3.60 -8.87 11.75
CA ARG A 243 2.36 -8.76 12.55
C ARG A 243 1.34 -7.83 11.91
N GLY A 244 1.68 -7.20 10.79
CA GLY A 244 0.83 -6.25 10.09
C GLY A 244 0.68 -4.90 10.80
N VAL A 245 1.64 -4.50 11.64
CA VAL A 245 1.55 -3.32 12.49
C VAL A 245 2.60 -2.28 12.14
N ALA A 246 2.15 -1.14 11.61
CA ALA A 246 2.99 0.03 11.38
C ALA A 246 3.32 0.79 12.67
N GLY A 247 4.43 1.50 12.68
CA GLY A 247 4.80 2.40 13.76
C GLY A 247 3.80 3.54 13.98
N ASP A 248 3.88 4.16 15.14
CA ASP A 248 3.17 5.40 15.44
C ASP A 248 4.15 6.40 16.11
N PRO A 249 4.73 7.33 15.32
CA PRO A 249 4.48 7.61 13.89
C PRO A 249 5.04 6.56 12.92
N CYS A 250 4.50 6.54 11.69
CA CYS A 250 5.05 5.84 10.53
C CYS A 250 5.33 6.88 9.42
N TRP A 251 6.60 7.28 9.29
CA TRP A 251 7.02 8.24 8.26
C TRP A 251 7.10 7.58 6.89
N GLN A 252 6.73 8.30 5.85
CA GLN A 252 6.80 7.83 4.47
C GLN A 252 8.20 7.94 3.86
N THR A 253 9.16 8.41 4.66
CA THR A 253 10.55 8.64 4.23
C THR A 253 11.52 7.76 4.99
N LEU A 254 12.63 7.41 4.34
CA LEU A 254 13.73 6.62 4.92
C LEU A 254 15.06 7.06 4.30
N ASN A 255 16.16 6.93 5.05
CA ASN A 255 17.51 7.05 4.50
C ASN A 255 17.93 5.69 3.94
N ARG A 256 17.50 5.41 2.71
CA ARG A 256 17.63 4.10 2.07
C ARG A 256 19.07 3.58 2.03
N ARG A 257 20.06 4.46 1.94
CA ARG A 257 21.49 4.08 1.86
C ARG A 257 22.00 3.34 3.09
N ASP A 258 21.29 3.44 4.22
CA ASP A 258 21.66 2.78 5.48
C ASP A 258 21.22 1.31 5.52
N PHE A 259 20.47 0.85 4.52
CA PHE A 259 19.84 -0.46 4.48
C PHE A 259 20.24 -1.25 3.23
N SER A 260 20.11 -2.56 3.30
CA SER A 260 20.15 -3.47 2.16
C SER A 260 19.17 -4.62 2.38
N PRO A 261 18.65 -5.26 1.30
CA PRO A 261 17.80 -6.44 1.45
C PRO A 261 18.46 -7.51 2.31
N GLY A 262 17.71 -8.08 3.27
CA GLY A 262 18.22 -9.07 4.21
C GLY A 262 19.10 -8.51 5.35
N ASN A 263 19.23 -7.18 5.47
CA ASN A 263 19.92 -6.51 6.57
C ASN A 263 19.08 -5.36 7.06
N ALA A 264 18.09 -5.67 7.92
CA ALA A 264 17.06 -4.76 8.33
C ALA A 264 17.22 -4.35 9.81
N ASP A 265 17.22 -3.03 10.08
CA ASP A 265 16.87 -2.48 11.39
C ASP A 265 15.34 -2.40 11.46
N SER A 266 14.72 -3.46 11.97
CA SER A 266 13.26 -3.60 12.05
C SER A 266 12.57 -2.43 12.76
N ALA A 267 13.16 -1.90 13.83
CA ALA A 267 12.57 -0.79 14.58
C ALA A 267 12.57 0.51 13.76
N ARG A 268 13.63 0.75 13.01
CA ARG A 268 13.75 1.92 12.14
C ARG A 268 12.88 1.77 10.88
N LEU A 269 12.82 0.58 10.28
CA LEU A 269 11.89 0.29 9.18
C LEU A 269 10.42 0.50 9.59
N ASN A 270 10.08 0.13 10.83
CA ASN A 270 8.72 0.29 11.36
C ASN A 270 8.29 1.77 11.42
N ARG A 271 9.19 2.66 11.82
CA ARG A 271 8.90 4.08 12.03
C ARG A 271 9.20 4.95 10.81
N GLY A 272 10.12 4.53 9.93
CA GLY A 272 10.74 5.40 8.94
C GLY A 272 11.65 6.46 9.57
N ASP A 273 12.25 7.30 8.74
CA ASP A 273 13.13 8.40 9.17
C ASP A 273 12.46 9.76 8.99
N ARG A 274 12.76 10.68 9.94
CA ARG A 274 12.37 12.08 9.84
C ARG A 274 13.53 12.98 10.31
N PRO A 275 14.20 13.70 9.40
CA PRO A 275 14.02 13.68 7.93
C PRO A 275 14.58 12.39 7.31
N GLY A 276 13.98 11.96 6.19
CA GLY A 276 14.51 10.89 5.34
C GLY A 276 14.89 11.44 3.96
N THR A 277 15.75 10.71 3.25
CA THR A 277 16.25 11.12 1.92
C THR A 277 15.44 10.58 0.75
N ASP A 278 14.69 9.50 0.97
CA ASP A 278 13.92 8.79 -0.05
C ASP A 278 12.46 8.68 0.38
N TRP A 279 11.52 8.82 -0.57
CA TRP A 279 10.12 8.45 -0.34
C TRP A 279 10.02 6.93 -0.42
N LEU A 280 9.75 6.30 0.70
CA LEU A 280 9.75 4.85 0.83
C LEU A 280 8.64 4.40 1.79
N PRO A 281 7.38 4.37 1.30
CA PRO A 281 6.24 3.98 2.12
C PRO A 281 6.36 2.55 2.60
N ALA A 282 5.79 2.28 3.79
CA ALA A 282 5.83 0.98 4.42
C ALA A 282 4.71 0.06 3.90
N GLU A 283 5.03 -1.21 3.76
CA GLU A 283 4.09 -2.30 3.59
C GLU A 283 4.05 -3.15 4.85
N CYS A 284 2.83 -3.43 5.31
CA CYS A 284 2.54 -4.26 6.48
C CYS A 284 2.07 -5.63 6.02
N ASP A 285 2.98 -6.57 5.93
CA ASP A 285 2.69 -7.96 5.63
C ASP A 285 2.25 -8.73 6.87
N VAL A 286 1.24 -9.56 6.71
CA VAL A 286 0.71 -10.43 7.76
C VAL A 286 -0.15 -11.52 7.16
N SER A 287 -0.11 -12.74 7.72
CA SER A 287 -1.00 -13.80 7.27
C SER A 287 -2.33 -13.79 8.03
N ILE A 288 -3.41 -14.19 7.36
CA ILE A 288 -4.72 -14.42 7.99
C ILE A 288 -4.67 -15.62 8.96
N ARG A 289 -3.72 -16.53 8.77
CA ARG A 289 -3.42 -17.72 9.57
C ARG A 289 -2.17 -17.51 10.41
N PRO A 290 -1.82 -18.40 11.35
CA PRO A 290 -0.52 -18.38 12.03
C PRO A 290 0.67 -18.49 11.06
N GLY A 291 0.60 -19.45 10.12
CA GLY A 291 1.61 -19.68 9.08
C GLY A 291 1.37 -18.88 7.82
N TRP A 292 2.38 -18.84 6.92
CA TRP A 292 2.28 -18.23 5.59
C TRP A 292 1.61 -19.18 4.59
N PHE A 293 1.85 -20.47 4.70
CA PHE A 293 1.17 -21.49 3.90
C PHE A 293 -0.08 -22.02 4.62
N TYR A 294 -0.92 -22.73 3.89
CA TYR A 294 -2.10 -23.38 4.46
C TYR A 294 -1.69 -24.63 5.24
N HIS A 295 -2.13 -24.73 6.49
CA HIS A 295 -2.01 -25.91 7.34
C HIS A 295 -3.39 -26.29 7.89
N PRO A 296 -3.86 -27.56 7.69
CA PRO A 296 -5.19 -27.97 8.16
C PRO A 296 -5.38 -27.85 9.68
N ASN A 297 -4.31 -28.04 10.47
CA ASN A 297 -4.35 -27.90 11.93
C ASN A 297 -4.52 -26.44 12.40
N GLU A 298 -4.44 -25.45 11.52
CA GLU A 298 -4.64 -24.03 11.80
C GLU A 298 -6.06 -23.53 11.49
N ASP A 299 -6.98 -24.38 11.04
CA ASP A 299 -8.34 -23.97 10.64
C ASP A 299 -9.11 -23.27 11.78
N GLY A 300 -8.81 -23.64 13.04
CA GLY A 300 -9.36 -22.98 14.22
C GLY A 300 -8.67 -21.68 14.64
N ALA A 301 -7.56 -21.29 13.97
CA ALA A 301 -6.72 -20.14 14.32
C ALA A 301 -6.77 -19.00 13.29
N VAL A 302 -7.71 -19.04 12.36
CA VAL A 302 -7.96 -17.96 11.39
C VAL A 302 -8.30 -16.67 12.12
N LYS A 303 -7.67 -15.57 11.74
CA LYS A 303 -7.94 -14.25 12.34
C LYS A 303 -9.40 -13.85 12.17
N THR A 304 -10.01 -13.45 13.27
CA THR A 304 -11.41 -13.00 13.29
C THR A 304 -11.59 -11.69 12.51
N PRO A 305 -12.81 -11.39 12.05
CA PRO A 305 -13.11 -10.11 11.38
C PRO A 305 -12.76 -8.89 12.22
N ALA A 306 -12.86 -8.96 13.55
CA ALA A 306 -12.46 -7.90 14.47
C ALA A 306 -10.94 -7.70 14.47
N GLN A 307 -10.16 -8.77 14.54
CA GLN A 307 -8.69 -8.72 14.46
C GLN A 307 -8.22 -8.16 13.10
N LEU A 308 -8.88 -8.55 11.99
CA LEU A 308 -8.58 -8.00 10.66
C LEU A 308 -8.90 -6.50 10.58
N LEU A 309 -9.98 -6.07 11.22
CA LEU A 309 -10.32 -4.65 11.28
C LEU A 309 -9.30 -3.86 12.13
N ASP A 310 -8.83 -4.41 13.24
CA ASP A 310 -7.77 -3.81 14.05
C ASP A 310 -6.44 -3.71 13.29
N LEU A 311 -6.08 -4.73 12.52
CA LEU A 311 -4.93 -4.68 11.62
C LEU A 311 -5.06 -3.56 10.58
N TYR A 312 -6.25 -3.38 9.98
CA TYR A 312 -6.51 -2.29 9.06
C TYR A 312 -6.28 -0.91 9.70
N PHE A 313 -6.70 -0.71 10.94
CA PHE A 313 -6.44 0.54 11.68
C PHE A 313 -4.97 0.70 12.07
N GLN A 314 -4.24 -0.39 12.32
CA GLN A 314 -2.83 -0.35 12.73
C GLN A 314 -1.84 -0.33 11.56
N SER A 315 -2.30 -0.60 10.34
CA SER A 315 -1.51 -0.52 9.11
C SER A 315 -1.94 0.69 8.26
N VAL A 316 -3.07 0.58 7.56
CA VAL A 316 -3.61 1.66 6.71
C VAL A 316 -3.90 2.91 7.53
N GLY A 317 -4.44 2.74 8.73
CA GLY A 317 -4.71 3.85 9.64
C GLY A 317 -3.49 4.54 10.20
N ARG A 318 -2.28 4.04 9.92
CA ARG A 318 -0.99 4.67 10.26
C ARG A 318 -0.18 5.06 9.02
N GLY A 319 -0.83 5.04 7.84
CA GLY A 319 -0.25 5.49 6.57
C GLY A 319 0.51 4.43 5.78
N ALA A 320 0.54 3.17 6.23
CA ALA A 320 1.11 2.04 5.49
C ALA A 320 0.07 1.38 4.57
N THR A 321 0.49 0.48 3.71
CA THR A 321 -0.40 -0.43 2.96
C THR A 321 -0.47 -1.76 3.71
N LEU A 322 -1.66 -2.34 3.81
CA LEU A 322 -1.85 -3.68 4.37
C LEU A 322 -1.73 -4.72 3.26
N LEU A 323 -0.74 -5.60 3.37
CA LEU A 323 -0.57 -6.82 2.57
C LEU A 323 -1.02 -8.01 3.41
N LEU A 324 -2.22 -8.51 3.14
CA LEU A 324 -2.78 -9.65 3.88
C LEU A 324 -2.63 -10.93 3.08
N ASN A 325 -1.88 -11.89 3.62
CA ASN A 325 -1.73 -13.21 3.04
C ASN A 325 -2.99 -14.06 3.28
N ILE A 326 -3.50 -14.64 2.21
CA ILE A 326 -4.67 -15.51 2.14
C ILE A 326 -4.28 -16.81 1.42
N PRO A 327 -3.59 -17.75 2.10
CA PRO A 327 -3.02 -18.91 1.44
C PRO A 327 -4.10 -19.83 0.90
N PRO A 328 -4.03 -20.26 -0.39
CA PRO A 328 -4.89 -21.31 -0.91
C PRO A 328 -4.62 -22.65 -0.20
N ASP A 329 -5.69 -23.41 0.05
CA ASP A 329 -5.61 -24.75 0.63
C ASP A 329 -5.12 -25.81 -0.40
N GLN A 330 -4.98 -27.06 0.03
CA GLN A 330 -4.53 -28.15 -0.83
C GLN A 330 -5.44 -28.44 -2.03
N ARG A 331 -6.67 -27.92 -2.04
CA ARG A 331 -7.53 -27.98 -3.23
C ARG A 331 -7.14 -26.93 -4.27
N GLY A 332 -6.41 -25.87 -3.84
CA GLY A 332 -6.10 -24.70 -4.66
C GLY A 332 -7.20 -23.65 -4.66
N GLN A 333 -7.84 -23.43 -3.50
CA GLN A 333 -8.91 -22.45 -3.27
C GLN A 333 -8.69 -21.76 -1.92
N ILE A 334 -9.21 -20.55 -1.75
CA ILE A 334 -9.27 -19.94 -0.42
C ILE A 334 -10.23 -20.77 0.45
N HIS A 335 -9.72 -21.21 1.60
CA HIS A 335 -10.47 -22.09 2.50
C HIS A 335 -11.74 -21.40 3.01
N PRO A 336 -12.88 -22.12 3.17
CA PRO A 336 -14.14 -21.49 3.54
C PRO A 336 -14.11 -20.62 4.81
N PRO A 337 -13.48 -21.00 5.93
CA PRO A 337 -13.32 -20.15 7.10
C PRO A 337 -12.59 -18.83 6.80
N ASP A 338 -11.53 -18.87 5.99
CA ASP A 338 -10.75 -17.68 5.62
C ASP A 338 -11.61 -16.73 4.76
N ALA A 339 -12.32 -17.29 3.79
CA ALA A 339 -13.24 -16.53 2.95
C ALA A 339 -14.36 -15.89 3.78
N ALA A 340 -14.94 -16.62 4.73
CA ALA A 340 -15.98 -16.10 5.63
C ALA A 340 -15.46 -14.94 6.49
N ALA A 341 -14.28 -15.08 7.09
CA ALA A 341 -13.65 -14.03 7.89
C ALA A 341 -13.36 -12.77 7.07
N LEU A 342 -12.85 -12.94 5.85
CA LEU A 342 -12.55 -11.84 4.91
C LEU A 342 -13.83 -11.10 4.48
N LEU A 343 -14.89 -11.80 4.13
CA LEU A 343 -16.15 -11.18 3.70
C LEU A 343 -16.84 -10.44 4.83
N GLU A 344 -16.82 -10.98 6.03
CA GLU A 344 -17.36 -10.29 7.21
C GLU A 344 -16.50 -9.07 7.59
N PHE A 345 -15.18 -9.15 7.50
CA PHE A 345 -14.30 -8.00 7.66
C PHE A 345 -14.64 -6.91 6.63
N ALA A 346 -14.81 -7.28 5.35
CA ALA A 346 -15.19 -6.33 4.31
C ALA A 346 -16.53 -5.64 4.62
N ARG A 347 -17.53 -6.41 5.07
CA ARG A 347 -18.85 -5.89 5.47
C ARG A 347 -18.74 -4.89 6.63
N ARG A 348 -17.95 -5.20 7.67
CA ARG A 348 -17.73 -4.31 8.82
C ARG A 348 -17.02 -3.02 8.39
N ARG A 349 -15.97 -3.13 7.59
CA ARG A 349 -15.24 -1.98 7.06
C ARG A 349 -16.14 -1.09 6.20
N GLU A 350 -16.93 -1.66 5.30
CA GLU A 350 -17.89 -0.93 4.47
C GLU A 350 -18.94 -0.22 5.34
N ALA A 351 -19.47 -0.88 6.36
CA ALA A 351 -20.45 -0.30 7.28
C ALA A 351 -19.89 0.96 7.97
N ILE A 352 -18.61 0.97 8.32
CA ILE A 352 -17.96 2.14 8.93
C ILE A 352 -17.79 3.27 7.90
N PHE A 353 -17.17 2.97 6.73
CA PHE A 353 -16.65 4.00 5.83
C PHE A 353 -17.58 4.40 4.70
N SER A 354 -18.75 3.75 4.54
CA SER A 354 -19.70 4.07 3.46
C SER A 354 -20.35 5.45 3.60
N ARG A 355 -20.44 5.99 4.81
CA ARG A 355 -21.11 7.27 5.08
C ARG A 355 -20.19 8.23 5.81
N ASP A 356 -19.57 9.14 5.07
CA ASP A 356 -18.78 10.22 5.65
C ASP A 356 -19.68 11.37 6.14
N LEU A 357 -19.72 11.54 7.46
CA LEU A 357 -20.50 12.59 8.11
C LEU A 357 -19.91 13.98 7.88
N ALA A 358 -18.60 14.10 7.69
CA ALA A 358 -17.91 15.37 7.48
C ALA A 358 -18.41 16.13 6.23
N ARG A 359 -18.88 15.42 5.22
CA ARG A 359 -19.46 16.01 3.99
C ARG A 359 -20.68 16.89 4.21
N ARG A 360 -21.29 16.84 5.39
CA ARG A 360 -22.44 17.68 5.77
C ARG A 360 -22.05 19.01 6.42
N ALA A 361 -20.77 19.17 6.73
CA ALA A 361 -20.26 20.34 7.40
C ALA A 361 -20.00 21.50 6.43
N ARG A 362 -19.93 22.70 7.00
CA ARG A 362 -19.25 23.85 6.40
C ARG A 362 -17.83 23.87 6.95
N ALA A 363 -16.84 23.86 6.08
CA ALA A 363 -15.44 23.96 6.48
C ALA A 363 -14.96 25.42 6.44
N THR A 364 -14.16 25.81 7.43
CA THR A 364 -13.45 27.09 7.50
C THR A 364 -12.03 26.84 7.99
N ALA A 365 -11.10 27.74 7.68
CA ALA A 365 -9.71 27.66 8.11
C ALA A 365 -9.22 29.00 8.64
N SER A 366 -8.24 28.95 9.55
CA SER A 366 -7.57 30.15 10.09
C SER A 366 -6.74 30.89 9.03
N ASN A 367 -6.24 30.18 8.02
CA ASN A 367 -5.53 30.70 6.87
C ASN A 367 -5.83 29.87 5.62
N VAL A 368 -5.86 30.52 4.45
CA VAL A 368 -6.03 29.88 3.14
C VAL A 368 -5.02 30.51 2.19
N ARG A 369 -4.19 29.70 1.56
CA ARG A 369 -3.11 30.10 0.65
C ARG A 369 -3.57 31.11 -0.40
N GLY A 370 -3.02 32.33 -0.31
CA GLY A 370 -3.36 33.45 -1.18
C GLY A 370 -4.83 33.77 -1.27
N ARG A 371 -5.65 33.31 -0.31
CA ARG A 371 -7.12 33.36 -0.33
C ARG A 371 -7.73 32.75 -1.61
N ALA A 372 -6.99 31.88 -2.29
CA ALA A 372 -7.37 31.31 -3.56
C ALA A 372 -8.36 30.14 -3.38
N ARG A 373 -9.42 30.12 -4.21
CA ARG A 373 -10.45 29.06 -4.21
C ARG A 373 -9.85 27.65 -4.36
N ARG A 374 -8.72 27.53 -5.07
CA ARG A 374 -8.02 26.24 -5.26
C ARG A 374 -7.57 25.59 -3.96
N TYR A 375 -7.28 26.37 -2.91
CA TYR A 375 -6.75 25.89 -1.62
C TYR A 375 -7.70 26.10 -0.45
N ARG A 376 -8.97 26.25 -0.73
CA ARG A 376 -10.02 26.54 0.25
C ARG A 376 -10.24 25.37 1.24
N ALA A 377 -10.79 25.70 2.41
CA ALA A 377 -11.05 24.73 3.48
C ALA A 377 -12.00 23.60 3.05
N GLU A 378 -12.98 23.88 2.18
CA GLU A 378 -13.97 22.91 1.74
C GLU A 378 -13.37 21.74 0.94
N ASN A 379 -12.16 21.87 0.43
CA ASN A 379 -11.47 20.78 -0.26
C ASN A 379 -11.24 19.56 0.65
N VAL A 380 -11.17 19.74 1.98
CA VAL A 380 -10.94 18.62 2.90
C VAL A 380 -12.18 17.74 3.12
N ILE A 381 -13.36 18.15 2.61
CA ILE A 381 -14.62 17.41 2.75
C ILE A 381 -15.29 17.14 1.40
N ASP A 382 -14.65 17.41 0.26
CA ASP A 382 -15.23 17.22 -1.07
C ASP A 382 -15.15 15.77 -1.57
N GLY A 383 -14.41 14.90 -0.87
CA GLY A 383 -14.22 13.49 -1.17
C GLY A 383 -13.28 13.20 -2.32
N ARG A 384 -12.43 14.14 -2.66
CA ARG A 384 -11.43 14.04 -3.71
C ARG A 384 -10.03 13.98 -3.11
N ARG A 385 -9.18 13.12 -3.62
CA ARG A 385 -7.78 13.00 -3.17
C ARG A 385 -6.82 13.93 -3.92
N ASP A 386 -7.28 14.53 -5.04
CA ASP A 386 -6.51 15.43 -5.88
C ASP A 386 -6.73 16.92 -5.56
N THR A 387 -7.59 17.23 -4.60
CA THR A 387 -7.80 18.56 -4.02
C THR A 387 -7.29 18.61 -2.59
N TYR A 388 -6.89 19.79 -2.13
CA TYR A 388 -6.40 19.98 -0.78
C TYR A 388 -6.57 21.42 -0.30
N TRP A 389 -6.64 21.60 0.99
CA TRP A 389 -6.44 22.88 1.64
C TRP A 389 -4.96 23.07 1.95
N ALA A 390 -4.48 24.30 1.81
CA ALA A 390 -3.13 24.70 2.22
C ALA A 390 -3.11 26.12 2.77
N THR A 391 -2.13 26.39 3.65
CA THR A 391 -1.84 27.73 4.16
C THR A 391 -0.82 28.47 3.31
N ASP A 392 -0.62 29.76 3.57
CA ASP A 392 0.51 30.53 3.06
C ASP A 392 1.84 29.95 3.57
N ASP A 393 2.95 30.15 2.83
CA ASP A 393 4.23 29.47 3.09
C ASP A 393 4.79 29.68 4.50
N GLY A 394 4.62 30.85 5.10
CA GLY A 394 5.06 31.12 6.48
C GLY A 394 4.13 30.65 7.59
N VAL A 395 2.95 30.08 7.25
CA VAL A 395 1.94 29.66 8.24
C VAL A 395 2.03 28.15 8.43
N THR A 396 2.74 27.72 9.46
CA THR A 396 3.02 26.31 9.78
C THR A 396 2.07 25.70 10.80
N ASN A 397 1.36 26.55 11.57
CA ASN A 397 0.34 26.13 12.52
C ASN A 397 -1.01 26.72 12.08
N ALA A 398 -2.05 25.91 12.03
CA ALA A 398 -3.34 26.37 11.56
C ALA A 398 -4.50 25.45 12.00
N ASP A 399 -5.69 26.03 12.03
CA ASP A 399 -6.93 25.35 12.38
C ASP A 399 -7.82 25.19 11.14
N LEU A 400 -8.36 23.99 10.96
CA LEU A 400 -9.50 23.68 10.09
C LEU A 400 -10.70 23.36 10.98
N ILE A 401 -11.83 24.06 10.79
CA ILE A 401 -13.04 23.87 11.60
C ILE A 401 -14.19 23.41 10.68
N LEU A 402 -14.78 22.29 11.04
CA LEU A 402 -16.01 21.76 10.46
C LEU A 402 -17.17 22.14 11.38
N LYS A 403 -18.15 22.89 10.84
CA LYS A 403 -19.39 23.25 11.55
C LYS A 403 -20.58 22.55 10.90
N PHE A 404 -21.31 21.78 11.68
CA PHE A 404 -22.49 21.03 11.24
C PHE A 404 -23.77 21.83 11.46
N PRO A 405 -24.79 21.71 10.58
CA PRO A 405 -26.10 22.35 10.76
C PRO A 405 -26.89 21.75 11.93
N ARG A 406 -26.59 20.50 12.29
CA ARG A 406 -27.11 19.75 13.44
C ARG A 406 -26.00 18.89 14.01
N PRO A 407 -26.00 18.61 15.33
CA PRO A 407 -24.99 17.71 15.91
C PRO A 407 -24.91 16.35 15.18
N VAL A 408 -23.71 15.82 15.04
CA VAL A 408 -23.42 14.50 14.46
C VAL A 408 -22.74 13.64 15.52
N THR A 409 -23.02 12.33 15.48
CA THR A 409 -22.36 11.36 16.35
C THR A 409 -21.34 10.57 15.51
N PHE A 410 -20.08 10.55 15.95
CA PHE A 410 -19.00 9.80 15.35
C PHE A 410 -18.08 9.20 16.43
N ASN A 411 -17.32 8.17 16.06
CA ASN A 411 -16.28 7.57 16.89
C ASN A 411 -15.05 7.14 16.08
N VAL A 412 -15.06 7.40 14.76
CA VAL A 412 -13.94 7.16 13.85
C VAL A 412 -13.68 8.43 13.04
N ALA A 413 -12.40 8.78 12.94
CA ALA A 413 -11.94 9.88 12.08
C ALA A 413 -10.90 9.38 11.08
N ARG A 414 -10.89 9.97 9.87
CA ARG A 414 -9.88 9.78 8.84
C ARG A 414 -9.30 11.12 8.43
N LEU A 415 -7.98 11.22 8.47
CA LEU A 415 -7.23 12.39 8.05
C LEU A 415 -6.25 12.00 6.96
N ARG A 416 -6.01 12.90 5.98
CA ARG A 416 -5.02 12.69 4.92
C ARG A 416 -4.29 13.99 4.61
N GLU A 417 -2.97 13.91 4.51
CA GLU A 417 -2.17 14.93 3.83
C GLU A 417 -2.30 14.76 2.31
N PHE A 418 -1.68 15.66 1.56
CA PHE A 418 -1.57 15.58 0.11
C PHE A 418 -0.15 15.09 -0.29
N PRO A 419 0.08 13.78 -0.46
CA PRO A 419 1.40 13.18 -0.63
C PRO A 419 2.26 13.75 -1.78
N PRO A 420 1.68 14.22 -2.93
CA PRO A 420 2.50 14.81 -4.00
C PRO A 420 3.32 16.03 -3.58
N LEU A 421 3.01 16.64 -2.43
CA LEU A 421 3.79 17.75 -1.85
C LEU A 421 4.75 17.31 -0.75
N GLY A 422 4.88 16.00 -0.49
CA GLY A 422 5.64 15.43 0.61
C GLY A 422 4.85 15.39 1.93
N GLN A 423 5.37 14.66 2.91
CA GLN A 423 4.78 14.58 4.24
C GLN A 423 5.18 15.80 5.06
N ARG A 424 4.22 16.55 5.60
CA ARG A 424 4.42 17.90 6.15
C ARG A 424 4.05 18.04 7.62
N VAL A 425 3.06 17.27 8.09
CA VAL A 425 2.57 17.37 9.47
C VAL A 425 3.45 16.58 10.42
N GLU A 426 3.94 17.22 11.47
CA GLU A 426 4.74 16.64 12.55
C GLU A 426 4.04 16.71 13.91
N GLY A 427 2.87 17.32 13.95
CA GLY A 427 2.02 17.38 15.15
C GLY A 427 0.62 17.84 14.79
N PHE A 428 -0.38 17.13 15.28
CA PHE A 428 -1.78 17.51 15.11
C PHE A 428 -2.64 17.07 16.29
N VAL A 429 -3.77 17.77 16.48
CA VAL A 429 -4.85 17.38 17.39
C VAL A 429 -6.19 17.53 16.67
N LEU A 430 -7.00 16.48 16.69
CA LEU A 430 -8.41 16.53 16.29
C LEU A 430 -9.26 16.72 17.53
N GLN A 431 -10.09 17.76 17.55
CA GLN A 431 -10.86 18.18 18.71
C GLN A 431 -12.34 18.28 18.38
N GLN A 432 -13.17 18.05 19.38
CA GLN A 432 -14.60 18.23 19.37
C GLN A 432 -15.01 19.42 20.25
N TRP A 433 -16.10 20.11 19.88
CA TRP A 433 -16.68 21.15 20.72
C TRP A 433 -17.71 20.54 21.65
N GLN A 434 -17.51 20.68 22.95
CA GLN A 434 -18.41 20.17 23.96
C GLN A 434 -18.37 21.08 25.20
N ASP A 435 -19.55 21.42 25.75
CA ASP A 435 -19.70 22.23 26.96
C ASP A 435 -18.94 23.57 26.92
N GLY A 436 -18.97 24.24 25.77
CA GLY A 436 -18.33 25.55 25.60
C GLY A 436 -16.81 25.51 25.41
N GLN A 437 -16.20 24.35 25.25
CA GLN A 437 -14.75 24.17 25.10
C GLN A 437 -14.37 23.11 24.07
N TRP A 438 -13.12 23.19 23.59
CA TRP A 438 -12.52 22.15 22.74
C TRP A 438 -11.98 21.02 23.61
N LYS A 439 -12.39 19.78 23.31
CA LYS A 439 -11.86 18.56 23.95
C LYS A 439 -11.19 17.70 22.89
N ASP A 440 -10.06 17.08 23.25
CA ASP A 440 -9.31 16.24 22.33
C ASP A 440 -10.05 14.94 22.04
N PHE A 441 -10.14 14.57 20.76
CA PHE A 441 -10.62 13.28 20.30
C PHE A 441 -9.46 12.38 19.94
N ALA A 442 -8.47 12.90 19.20
CA ALA A 442 -7.27 12.18 18.79
C ALA A 442 -6.13 13.16 18.52
N GLY A 443 -4.90 12.66 18.53
CA GLY A 443 -3.71 13.44 18.19
C GLY A 443 -2.57 12.52 17.78
N GLY A 444 -1.49 13.11 17.32
CA GLY A 444 -0.28 12.37 16.94
C GLY A 444 0.77 13.22 16.25
N ALA A 445 1.88 12.55 15.92
CA ALA A 445 3.02 13.17 15.25
C ALA A 445 2.93 13.15 13.74
N SER A 446 2.11 12.28 13.12
CA SER A 446 2.00 12.20 11.67
C SER A 446 0.58 11.94 11.21
N ILE A 447 0.19 12.56 10.10
CA ILE A 447 -1.03 12.23 9.36
C ILE A 447 -0.67 11.34 8.17
N GLY A 448 0.21 11.79 7.28
CA GLY A 448 0.67 11.06 6.12
C GLY A 448 -0.43 10.76 5.10
N HIS A 449 -0.26 9.65 4.36
CA HIS A 449 -1.20 9.22 3.34
C HIS A 449 -2.61 8.93 3.91
N CYS A 450 -2.68 8.30 5.08
CA CYS A 450 -3.91 8.01 5.80
C CYS A 450 -3.66 7.92 7.31
N ARG A 451 -4.44 8.62 8.10
CA ARG A 451 -4.50 8.47 9.55
C ARG A 451 -5.93 8.15 9.95
N LEU A 452 -6.14 6.97 10.53
CA LEU A 452 -7.39 6.59 11.16
C LEU A 452 -7.25 6.71 12.68
N ALA A 453 -8.27 7.23 13.32
CA ALA A 453 -8.39 7.29 14.77
C ALA A 453 -9.74 6.73 15.23
N ARG A 454 -9.74 5.92 16.26
CA ARG A 454 -10.91 5.43 16.97
C ARG A 454 -11.00 6.04 18.36
N GLY A 455 -12.21 6.34 18.84
CA GLY A 455 -12.44 6.90 20.16
C GLY A 455 -13.78 6.46 20.76
N ALA A 456 -14.15 7.15 21.84
CA ALA A 456 -15.49 7.06 22.39
C ALA A 456 -16.49 7.75 21.42
N ASP A 457 -17.78 7.41 21.57
CA ASP A 457 -18.84 8.10 20.84
C ASP A 457 -18.87 9.58 21.22
N VAL A 458 -18.86 10.44 20.21
CA VAL A 458 -18.88 11.88 20.34
C VAL A 458 -20.06 12.45 19.58
N THR A 459 -20.89 13.24 20.27
CA THR A 459 -21.96 14.02 19.62
C THR A 459 -21.61 15.51 19.71
N THR A 460 -21.41 16.15 18.56
CA THR A 460 -20.99 17.56 18.49
C THR A 460 -21.48 18.25 17.22
N ASP A 461 -21.59 19.56 17.26
CA ASP A 461 -21.86 20.41 16.10
C ASP A 461 -20.60 21.04 15.49
N LYS A 462 -19.42 20.85 16.13
CA LYS A 462 -18.15 21.38 15.62
C LYS A 462 -16.99 20.44 15.89
N VAL A 463 -16.15 20.25 14.87
CA VAL A 463 -14.87 19.52 14.94
C VAL A 463 -13.77 20.43 14.46
N ARG A 464 -12.59 20.39 15.09
CA ARG A 464 -11.40 21.14 14.69
C ARG A 464 -10.22 20.20 14.50
N LEU A 465 -9.59 20.26 13.33
CA LEU A 465 -8.23 19.78 13.14
C LEU A 465 -7.28 20.96 13.37
N ARG A 466 -6.42 20.84 14.37
CA ARG A 466 -5.33 21.76 14.63
C ARG A 466 -4.01 21.10 14.23
N VAL A 467 -3.32 21.68 13.26
CA VAL A 467 -1.92 21.35 12.97
C VAL A 467 -1.10 22.15 13.97
N THR A 468 -0.41 21.44 14.87
CA THR A 468 0.38 22.04 15.96
C THR A 468 1.84 22.19 15.61
N GLN A 469 2.34 21.35 14.69
CA GLN A 469 3.72 21.39 14.23
C GLN A 469 3.82 20.92 12.77
N ALA A 470 4.47 21.75 11.95
CA ALA A 470 4.86 21.44 10.60
C ALA A 470 6.11 22.27 10.22
N PRO A 471 7.09 21.72 9.51
CA PRO A 471 8.29 22.47 9.08
C PRO A 471 7.99 23.47 7.98
N VAL A 472 6.88 23.29 7.24
CA VAL A 472 6.39 24.14 6.17
C VAL A 472 4.86 24.21 6.21
N CYS A 473 4.25 25.05 5.37
CA CYS A 473 2.80 25.15 5.27
C CYS A 473 2.13 23.77 5.12
N PRO A 474 1.15 23.38 5.96
CA PRO A 474 0.43 22.13 5.83
C PRO A 474 -0.41 22.07 4.54
N ALA A 475 -0.64 20.83 4.05
CA ALA A 475 -1.50 20.54 2.91
C ALA A 475 -2.37 19.31 3.25
N ILE A 476 -3.65 19.52 3.54
CA ILE A 476 -4.59 18.48 3.97
C ILE A 476 -5.61 18.23 2.86
N SER A 477 -5.72 16.98 2.43
CA SER A 477 -6.66 16.56 1.38
C SER A 477 -7.98 16.02 1.93
N GLU A 478 -8.01 15.51 3.16
CA GLU A 478 -9.24 14.94 3.71
C GLU A 478 -9.36 15.07 5.23
N ILE A 479 -10.58 15.36 5.69
CA ILE A 479 -11.08 15.12 7.04
C ILE A 479 -12.41 14.38 6.89
N GLY A 480 -12.42 13.09 7.22
CA GLY A 480 -13.60 12.25 7.23
C GLY A 480 -14.03 11.89 8.67
N LEU A 481 -15.32 11.80 8.93
CA LEU A 481 -15.89 11.39 10.21
C LEU A 481 -16.91 10.27 9.99
N PHE A 482 -16.75 9.19 10.76
CA PHE A 482 -17.51 7.96 10.56
C PHE A 482 -18.02 7.44 11.90
N TYR A 483 -18.95 6.50 11.83
CA TYR A 483 -19.48 5.82 13.00
C TYR A 483 -19.33 4.32 12.88
N GLU A 484 -18.57 3.73 13.79
CA GLU A 484 -18.46 2.29 14.01
C GLU A 484 -19.46 1.89 15.07
N LYS A 485 -20.44 1.07 14.68
CA LYS A 485 -21.38 0.50 15.65
C LYS A 485 -20.62 -0.53 16.49
N LYS A 486 -20.63 -0.36 17.81
CA LYS A 486 -20.10 -1.36 18.75
C LYS A 486 -21.10 -2.52 18.84
N ASP A 487 -20.58 -3.75 18.76
CA ASP A 487 -21.35 -4.97 18.94
C ASP A 487 -21.82 -5.09 20.40
#